data_b10c7f22809325b6caab0d67104d70b2
#
_entry.id   b10c7f22809325b6caab0d67104d70b2
#
_cell.length_a   1.000
_cell.length_b   1.000
_cell.length_c   1.000
_cell.angle_alpha   90.00
_cell.angle_beta   90.00
_cell.angle_gamma   90.00
#
_symmetry.space_group_name_H-M   'P 1'
#
loop_
_entity.id
_entity.type
_entity.pdbx_description
1 polymer ?
#
loop_
_entity_poly.entity_id
_entity_poly.type
_entity_poly.pdbx_seq_one_letter_code
_entity_poly.pdbx_strand_id
1 'polypeptide(L)'
;MDYKVAVVTGASSGIGKAIAESLAKHNIKLILVARRQDKLEQLQNELQTPSHVIACDITDKDKIKEELSNLPEEFTNIDVLINCSGLALGLEAAPETEWQDWETMLNVNCLALTYITHLLLPGMVERNQGHIVNIGSTAGTYPYKGGNVYGATKAFVEQFTLNLKADLLGTALRVTNIAPGMVGESEFSLVRFKGDEDKAHKVYEGLKPLTPADVAES
;
A
#
# COMPACT_ATOMS: atom_id res chain seq x y z
N MET A 1 1.04 -7.24 -21.33
CA MET A 1 0.30 -8.17 -20.45
C MET A 1 -1.08 -7.58 -20.25
N ASP A 2 -2.11 -8.38 -20.33
CA ASP A 2 -3.51 -7.94 -20.24
C ASP A 2 -4.00 -8.23 -18.82
N TYR A 3 -3.64 -7.36 -17.85
CA TYR A 3 -4.08 -7.46 -16.47
C TYR A 3 -5.55 -7.03 -16.36
N LYS A 4 -6.35 -7.80 -15.62
CA LYS A 4 -7.81 -7.62 -15.52
C LYS A 4 -8.32 -7.33 -14.13
N VAL A 5 -7.65 -7.85 -13.10
CA VAL A 5 -8.07 -7.70 -11.71
C VAL A 5 -6.90 -7.24 -10.85
N ALA A 6 -7.09 -6.18 -10.09
CA ALA A 6 -6.11 -5.67 -9.14
C ALA A 6 -6.66 -5.55 -7.72
N VAL A 7 -5.86 -5.96 -6.74
CA VAL A 7 -6.07 -5.64 -5.32
C VAL A 7 -5.30 -4.37 -4.99
N VAL A 8 -5.96 -3.40 -4.38
CA VAL A 8 -5.33 -2.17 -3.88
C VAL A 8 -5.56 -2.07 -2.38
N THR A 9 -4.49 -2.21 -1.60
CA THR A 9 -4.55 -1.99 -0.15
C THR A 9 -4.36 -0.52 0.18
N GLY A 10 -5.00 -0.02 1.24
CA GLY A 10 -5.00 1.41 1.56
C GLY A 10 -5.80 2.27 0.60
N ALA A 11 -6.79 1.69 -0.10
CA ALA A 11 -7.55 2.34 -1.16
C ALA A 11 -8.46 3.50 -0.70
N SER A 12 -8.66 3.69 0.61
CA SER A 12 -9.61 4.70 1.12
C SER A 12 -9.11 6.14 1.06
N SER A 13 -7.83 6.39 0.75
CA SER A 13 -7.27 7.75 0.67
C SER A 13 -5.90 7.79 -0.02
N GLY A 14 -5.40 8.99 -0.27
CA GLY A 14 -4.04 9.27 -0.71
C GLY A 14 -3.61 8.46 -1.95
N ILE A 15 -2.40 7.90 -1.89
CA ILE A 15 -1.80 7.16 -3.00
C ILE A 15 -2.65 5.96 -3.42
N GLY A 16 -3.19 5.19 -2.46
CA GLY A 16 -4.02 4.01 -2.77
C GLY A 16 -5.30 4.37 -3.53
N LYS A 17 -5.99 5.47 -3.14
CA LYS A 17 -7.15 5.99 -3.86
C LYS A 17 -6.76 6.41 -5.28
N ALA A 18 -5.70 7.20 -5.43
CA ALA A 18 -5.23 7.67 -6.73
C ALA A 18 -4.82 6.52 -7.67
N ILE A 19 -4.17 5.47 -7.14
CA ILE A 19 -3.84 4.27 -7.92
C ILE A 19 -5.12 3.54 -8.37
N ALA A 20 -6.10 3.38 -7.48
CA ALA A 20 -7.37 2.74 -7.84
C ALA A 20 -8.09 3.51 -8.96
N GLU A 21 -8.15 4.84 -8.86
CA GLU A 21 -8.71 5.72 -9.90
C GLU A 21 -7.95 5.62 -11.22
N SER A 22 -6.61 5.54 -11.18
CA SER A 22 -5.78 5.37 -12.38
C SER A 22 -6.02 4.03 -13.05
N LEU A 23 -6.01 2.93 -12.29
CA LEU A 23 -6.25 1.58 -12.80
C LEU A 23 -7.66 1.44 -13.41
N ALA A 24 -8.67 2.08 -12.80
CA ALA A 24 -10.04 2.09 -13.32
C ALA A 24 -10.15 2.69 -14.73
N LYS A 25 -9.37 3.74 -15.04
CA LYS A 25 -9.31 4.34 -16.38
C LYS A 25 -8.80 3.36 -17.45
N HIS A 26 -8.09 2.32 -17.02
CA HIS A 26 -7.61 1.23 -17.89
C HIS A 26 -8.51 0.00 -17.87
N ASN A 27 -9.76 0.11 -17.38
CA ASN A 27 -10.75 -0.95 -17.29
C ASN A 27 -10.29 -2.17 -16.45
N ILE A 28 -9.42 -1.97 -15.47
CA ILE A 28 -9.00 -3.01 -14.53
C ILE A 28 -10.06 -3.08 -13.42
N LYS A 29 -10.61 -4.28 -13.17
CA LYS A 29 -11.50 -4.54 -12.04
C LYS A 29 -10.72 -4.41 -10.72
N LEU A 30 -11.33 -3.87 -9.68
CA LEU A 30 -10.63 -3.50 -8.46
C LEU A 30 -11.19 -4.18 -7.23
N ILE A 31 -10.30 -4.72 -6.40
CA ILE A 31 -10.60 -5.13 -5.03
C ILE A 31 -9.98 -4.04 -4.13
N LEU A 32 -10.86 -3.28 -3.49
CA LEU A 32 -10.50 -2.12 -2.68
C LEU A 32 -10.44 -2.51 -1.21
N VAL A 33 -9.24 -2.50 -0.61
CA VAL A 33 -9.02 -2.96 0.76
C VAL A 33 -8.62 -1.78 1.65
N ALA A 34 -9.39 -1.50 2.70
CA ALA A 34 -9.07 -0.54 3.77
C ALA A 34 -10.02 -0.70 4.96
N ARG A 35 -9.79 0.03 6.06
CA ARG A 35 -10.62 -0.02 7.26
C ARG A 35 -11.95 0.75 7.15
N ARG A 36 -11.97 1.84 6.36
CA ARG A 36 -13.11 2.78 6.29
C ARG A 36 -14.06 2.36 5.18
N GLN A 37 -15.12 1.67 5.54
CA GLN A 37 -16.12 1.17 4.61
C GLN A 37 -16.80 2.30 3.83
N ASP A 38 -17.21 3.36 4.51
CA ASP A 38 -17.84 4.53 3.90
C ASP A 38 -17.01 5.16 2.79
N LYS A 39 -15.69 5.28 2.99
CA LYS A 39 -14.76 5.81 2.00
C LYS A 39 -14.55 4.87 0.81
N LEU A 40 -14.53 3.56 1.08
CA LEU A 40 -14.41 2.57 0.02
C LEU A 40 -15.66 2.50 -0.84
N GLU A 41 -16.85 2.55 -0.23
CA GLU A 41 -18.13 2.59 -0.94
C GLU A 41 -18.29 3.88 -1.76
N GLN A 42 -17.87 5.02 -1.20
CA GLN A 42 -17.81 6.28 -1.96
C GLN A 42 -16.91 6.13 -3.19
N LEU A 43 -15.68 5.64 -3.02
CA LEU A 43 -14.75 5.41 -4.13
C LEU A 43 -15.34 4.43 -5.16
N GLN A 44 -15.93 3.32 -4.71
CA GLN A 44 -16.60 2.34 -5.57
C GLN A 44 -17.65 2.99 -6.47
N ASN A 45 -18.46 3.90 -5.92
CA ASN A 45 -19.49 4.63 -6.68
C ASN A 45 -18.91 5.66 -7.69
N GLU A 46 -17.70 6.16 -7.44
CA GLU A 46 -17.00 7.10 -8.33
C GLU A 46 -16.28 6.39 -9.49
N LEU A 47 -15.94 5.10 -9.32
CA LEU A 47 -15.20 4.32 -10.33
C LEU A 47 -16.10 3.85 -11.47
N GLN A 48 -15.55 3.83 -12.70
CA GLN A 48 -16.25 3.37 -13.92
C GLN A 48 -16.00 1.91 -14.24
N THR A 49 -15.30 1.17 -13.38
CA THR A 49 -14.99 -0.25 -13.53
C THR A 49 -15.62 -1.07 -12.41
N PRO A 50 -15.96 -2.35 -12.63
CA PRO A 50 -16.43 -3.21 -11.55
C PRO A 50 -15.45 -3.23 -10.39
N SER A 51 -15.96 -3.09 -9.17
CA SER A 51 -15.12 -3.10 -7.98
C SER A 51 -15.80 -3.80 -6.81
N HIS A 52 -14.98 -4.44 -5.96
CA HIS A 52 -15.37 -5.15 -4.76
C HIS A 52 -14.71 -4.51 -3.54
N VAL A 53 -15.48 -4.27 -2.49
CA VAL A 53 -15.01 -3.63 -1.26
C VAL A 53 -14.72 -4.67 -0.19
N ILE A 54 -13.53 -4.61 0.41
CA ILE A 54 -13.13 -5.36 1.60
C ILE A 54 -12.81 -4.36 2.71
N ALA A 55 -13.77 -4.16 3.60
CA ALA A 55 -13.61 -3.28 4.76
C ALA A 55 -13.03 -4.04 5.94
N CYS A 56 -11.70 -4.04 6.07
CA CYS A 56 -11.01 -4.71 7.18
C CYS A 56 -9.70 -4.01 7.56
N ASP A 57 -9.20 -4.31 8.77
CA ASP A 57 -7.82 -4.00 9.11
C ASP A 57 -6.90 -4.99 8.40
N ILE A 58 -5.92 -4.47 7.64
CA ILE A 58 -4.98 -5.32 6.89
C ILE A 58 -4.10 -6.19 7.80
N THR A 59 -4.03 -5.88 9.11
CA THR A 59 -3.30 -6.67 10.10
C THR A 59 -4.10 -7.84 10.63
N ASP A 60 -5.41 -7.87 10.42
CA ASP A 60 -6.29 -9.01 10.74
C ASP A 60 -6.13 -10.10 9.66
N LYS A 61 -5.22 -11.03 9.94
CA LYS A 61 -4.84 -12.10 9.02
C LYS A 61 -6.00 -13.04 8.69
N ASP A 62 -6.83 -13.35 9.67
CA ASP A 62 -7.95 -14.27 9.49
C ASP A 62 -9.02 -13.63 8.62
N LYS A 63 -9.35 -12.37 8.90
CA LYS A 63 -10.33 -11.62 8.13
C LYS A 63 -9.90 -11.41 6.68
N ILE A 64 -8.67 -10.95 6.44
CA ILE A 64 -8.18 -10.74 5.07
C ILE A 64 -8.11 -12.05 4.27
N LYS A 65 -7.73 -13.16 4.90
CA LYS A 65 -7.74 -14.48 4.27
C LYS A 65 -9.16 -14.93 3.92
N GLU A 66 -10.10 -14.77 4.84
CA GLU A 66 -11.52 -15.10 4.63
C GLU A 66 -12.09 -14.33 3.44
N GLU A 67 -11.93 -13.00 3.43
CA GLU A 67 -12.46 -12.12 2.38
C GLU A 67 -11.85 -12.45 0.99
N LEU A 68 -10.53 -12.64 0.91
CA LEU A 68 -9.89 -13.00 -0.34
C LEU A 68 -10.23 -14.41 -0.83
N SER A 69 -10.64 -15.31 0.07
CA SER A 69 -11.08 -16.67 -0.31
C SER A 69 -12.53 -16.72 -0.78
N ASN A 70 -13.34 -15.70 -0.44
CA ASN A 70 -14.77 -15.65 -0.74
C ASN A 70 -15.12 -14.58 -1.81
N LEU A 71 -14.16 -14.22 -2.65
CA LEU A 71 -14.39 -13.24 -3.71
C LEU A 71 -15.44 -13.72 -4.72
N PRO A 72 -16.25 -12.80 -5.28
CA PRO A 72 -17.08 -13.12 -6.45
C PRO A 72 -16.23 -13.66 -7.61
N GLU A 73 -16.78 -14.58 -8.38
CA GLU A 73 -16.07 -15.33 -9.45
C GLU A 73 -15.26 -14.42 -10.37
N GLU A 74 -15.80 -13.28 -10.74
CA GLU A 74 -15.17 -12.32 -11.64
C GLU A 74 -13.92 -11.61 -11.06
N PHE A 75 -13.64 -11.75 -9.75
CA PHE A 75 -12.49 -11.16 -9.06
C PHE A 75 -11.44 -12.20 -8.60
N THR A 76 -11.69 -13.49 -8.82
CA THR A 76 -10.83 -14.56 -8.28
C THR A 76 -9.44 -14.62 -8.92
N ASN A 77 -9.31 -14.25 -10.20
CA ASN A 77 -8.04 -14.26 -10.92
C ASN A 77 -7.30 -12.92 -10.76
N ILE A 78 -6.70 -12.73 -9.60
CA ILE A 78 -5.99 -11.49 -9.26
C ILE A 78 -4.66 -11.44 -10.03
N ASP A 79 -4.50 -10.43 -10.88
CA ASP A 79 -3.30 -10.21 -11.71
C ASP A 79 -2.34 -9.20 -11.07
N VAL A 80 -2.86 -8.23 -10.31
CA VAL A 80 -2.04 -7.16 -9.72
C VAL A 80 -2.32 -7.04 -8.23
N LEU A 81 -1.25 -6.94 -7.44
CA LEU A 81 -1.31 -6.59 -6.02
C LEU A 81 -0.59 -5.27 -5.80
N ILE A 82 -1.32 -4.26 -5.36
CA ILE A 82 -0.76 -2.98 -4.93
C ILE A 82 -0.71 -2.95 -3.40
N ASN A 83 0.47 -3.16 -2.84
CA ASN A 83 0.73 -3.01 -1.41
C ASN A 83 0.96 -1.53 -1.09
N CYS A 84 -0.13 -0.79 -0.87
CA CYS A 84 -0.10 0.65 -0.57
C CYS A 84 -0.50 0.96 0.87
N SER A 85 -1.10 0.02 1.62
CA SER A 85 -1.30 0.21 3.06
C SER A 85 0.02 0.44 3.76
N GLY A 86 0.14 1.55 4.47
CA GLY A 86 1.34 1.89 5.23
C GLY A 86 1.15 3.19 6.00
N LEU A 87 1.89 3.34 7.07
CA LEU A 87 1.85 4.53 7.90
C LEU A 87 3.22 4.82 8.51
N ALA A 88 3.40 6.06 8.94
CA ALA A 88 4.44 6.48 9.87
C ALA A 88 3.80 7.05 11.12
N LEU A 89 4.42 6.88 12.27
CA LEU A 89 3.99 7.44 13.55
C LEU A 89 5.15 8.18 14.21
N GLY A 90 4.89 9.44 14.56
CA GLY A 90 5.85 10.33 15.21
C GLY A 90 7.03 10.80 14.33
N LEU A 91 7.79 11.72 14.90
CA LEU A 91 9.09 12.23 14.40
C LEU A 91 10.09 12.43 15.56
N GLU A 92 9.76 11.92 16.72
CA GLU A 92 10.60 11.99 17.92
C GLU A 92 11.88 11.18 17.71
N ALA A 93 12.94 11.54 18.44
CA ALA A 93 14.15 10.73 18.48
C ALA A 93 13.86 9.36 19.12
N ALA A 94 14.60 8.33 18.73
CA ALA A 94 14.33 6.96 19.17
C ALA A 94 14.12 6.77 20.68
N PRO A 95 14.87 7.44 21.58
CA PRO A 95 14.63 7.32 23.03
C PRO A 95 13.30 7.91 23.53
N GLU A 96 12.63 8.71 22.72
CA GLU A 96 11.42 9.45 23.07
C GLU A 96 10.14 8.84 22.44
N THR A 97 10.31 7.74 21.69
CA THR A 97 9.19 7.10 20.97
C THR A 97 8.47 6.08 21.83
N GLU A 98 7.17 5.92 21.60
CA GLU A 98 6.36 4.89 22.21
C GLU A 98 6.54 3.53 21.48
N TRP A 99 6.72 2.44 22.24
CA TRP A 99 6.83 1.09 21.67
C TRP A 99 5.65 0.72 20.76
N GLN A 100 4.45 1.12 21.15
CA GLN A 100 3.23 0.83 20.39
C GLN A 100 3.27 1.42 18.98
N ASP A 101 3.90 2.59 18.79
CA ASP A 101 4.06 3.20 17.46
C ASP A 101 5.00 2.35 16.59
N TRP A 102 6.07 1.85 17.15
CA TRP A 102 7.00 0.96 16.46
C TRP A 102 6.34 -0.36 16.06
N GLU A 103 5.66 -1.00 17.01
CA GLU A 103 4.94 -2.24 16.78
C GLU A 103 3.87 -2.07 15.68
N THR A 104 3.11 -0.98 15.72
CA THR A 104 2.11 -0.66 14.70
C THR A 104 2.73 -0.49 13.33
N MET A 105 3.85 0.24 13.21
CA MET A 105 4.56 0.40 11.94
C MET A 105 5.08 -0.93 11.39
N LEU A 106 5.63 -1.81 12.22
CA LEU A 106 6.09 -3.15 11.81
C LEU A 106 4.92 -4.02 11.35
N ASN A 107 3.82 -4.03 12.10
CA ASN A 107 2.65 -4.85 11.79
C ASN A 107 2.02 -4.44 10.45
N VAL A 108 1.83 -3.13 10.23
CA VAL A 108 1.19 -2.65 8.99
C VAL A 108 2.16 -2.67 7.81
N ASN A 109 3.35 -2.07 7.95
CA ASN A 109 4.24 -1.84 6.82
C ASN A 109 5.02 -3.10 6.39
N CYS A 110 5.22 -4.06 7.30
CA CYS A 110 5.99 -5.28 7.02
C CYS A 110 5.11 -6.53 7.06
N LEU A 111 4.52 -6.87 8.21
CA LEU A 111 3.83 -8.14 8.40
C LEU A 111 2.57 -8.26 7.54
N ALA A 112 1.73 -7.23 7.48
CA ALA A 112 0.52 -7.24 6.67
C ALA A 112 0.85 -7.31 5.16
N LEU A 113 1.84 -6.53 4.72
CA LEU A 113 2.32 -6.53 3.33
C LEU A 113 2.83 -7.91 2.91
N THR A 114 3.67 -8.54 3.73
CA THR A 114 4.19 -9.88 3.42
C THR A 114 3.10 -10.94 3.46
N TYR A 115 2.15 -10.82 4.38
CA TYR A 115 1.07 -11.79 4.51
C TYR A 115 0.13 -11.78 3.29
N ILE A 116 -0.35 -10.61 2.85
CA ILE A 116 -1.22 -10.54 1.67
C ILE A 116 -0.47 -10.96 0.40
N THR A 117 0.82 -10.63 0.28
CA THR A 117 1.66 -11.11 -0.80
C THR A 117 1.74 -12.64 -0.80
N HIS A 118 1.98 -13.25 0.37
CA HIS A 118 2.02 -14.71 0.53
C HIS A 118 0.70 -15.39 0.15
N LEU A 119 -0.44 -14.79 0.45
CA LEU A 119 -1.75 -15.33 0.07
C LEU A 119 -1.99 -15.36 -1.44
N LEU A 120 -1.55 -14.33 -2.15
CA LEU A 120 -1.87 -14.15 -3.57
C LEU A 120 -0.82 -14.72 -4.53
N LEU A 121 0.43 -14.77 -4.09
CA LEU A 121 1.56 -15.19 -4.92
C LEU A 121 1.41 -16.60 -5.53
N PRO A 122 0.95 -17.65 -4.81
CA PRO A 122 0.81 -18.98 -5.39
C PRO A 122 -0.10 -19.02 -6.62
N GLY A 123 -1.27 -18.35 -6.58
CA GLY A 123 -2.19 -18.28 -7.71
C GLY A 123 -1.62 -17.49 -8.90
N MET A 124 -0.82 -16.44 -8.65
CA MET A 124 -0.11 -15.73 -9.72
C MET A 124 0.94 -16.62 -10.38
N VAL A 125 1.71 -17.39 -9.59
CA VAL A 125 2.74 -18.32 -10.10
C VAL A 125 2.11 -19.44 -10.92
N GLU A 126 1.02 -20.05 -10.44
CA GLU A 126 0.28 -21.10 -11.15
C GLU A 126 -0.19 -20.63 -12.54
N ARG A 127 -0.73 -19.43 -12.63
CA ARG A 127 -1.14 -18.83 -13.91
C ARG A 127 0.02 -18.27 -14.73
N ASN A 128 1.24 -18.23 -14.15
CA ASN A 128 2.41 -17.55 -14.71
C ASN A 128 2.11 -16.11 -15.18
N GLN A 129 1.27 -15.41 -14.43
CA GLN A 129 0.84 -14.03 -14.70
C GLN A 129 0.64 -13.28 -13.39
N GLY A 130 1.32 -12.15 -13.22
CA GLY A 130 1.12 -11.31 -12.05
C GLY A 130 2.08 -10.14 -11.96
N HIS A 131 1.66 -9.10 -11.25
CA HIS A 131 2.51 -7.96 -10.91
C HIS A 131 2.27 -7.54 -9.46
N ILE A 132 3.29 -7.62 -8.64
CA ILE A 132 3.28 -7.12 -7.26
C ILE A 132 3.96 -5.77 -7.25
N VAL A 133 3.25 -4.74 -6.81
CA VAL A 133 3.76 -3.37 -6.67
C VAL A 133 3.74 -3.02 -5.19
N ASN A 134 4.90 -2.75 -4.63
CA ASN A 134 5.07 -2.31 -3.24
C ASN A 134 5.33 -0.81 -3.19
N ILE A 135 4.59 -0.09 -2.36
CA ILE A 135 4.85 1.33 -2.13
C ILE A 135 5.88 1.47 -1.00
N GLY A 136 7.12 1.64 -1.43
CA GLY A 136 8.27 1.93 -0.58
C GLY A 136 8.33 3.38 -0.12
N SER A 137 9.52 3.91 0.01
CA SER A 137 9.81 5.33 0.27
C SER A 137 11.31 5.58 0.12
N THR A 138 11.70 6.79 -0.25
CA THR A 138 13.10 7.25 -0.14
C THR A 138 13.64 7.16 1.30
N ALA A 139 12.77 7.13 2.30
CA ALA A 139 13.11 6.90 3.71
C ALA A 139 13.73 5.52 3.98
N GLY A 140 13.54 4.55 3.09
CA GLY A 140 14.20 3.24 3.19
C GLY A 140 15.69 3.28 2.81
N THR A 141 16.09 4.27 2.01
CA THR A 141 17.47 4.44 1.53
C THR A 141 18.19 5.57 2.28
N TYR A 142 17.50 6.67 2.54
CA TYR A 142 18.07 7.87 3.13
C TYR A 142 17.60 8.08 4.58
N PRO A 143 18.51 7.95 5.58
CA PRO A 143 18.14 8.15 6.99
C PRO A 143 17.89 9.63 7.28
N TYR A 144 16.95 9.87 8.20
CA TYR A 144 16.64 11.21 8.70
C TYR A 144 16.27 11.16 10.20
N LYS A 145 16.43 12.28 10.91
CA LYS A 145 16.08 12.36 12.33
C LYS A 145 14.58 12.06 12.53
N GLY A 146 14.25 11.15 13.45
CA GLY A 146 12.89 10.68 13.70
C GLY A 146 12.37 9.64 12.71
N GLY A 147 13.19 9.22 11.72
CA GLY A 147 12.84 8.17 10.76
C GLY A 147 12.83 6.76 11.37
N ASN A 148 13.69 6.52 12.35
CA ASN A 148 13.84 5.28 13.12
C ASN A 148 13.17 4.03 12.51
N VAL A 149 12.11 3.47 13.10
CA VAL A 149 11.45 2.26 12.62
C VAL A 149 10.73 2.47 11.28
N TYR A 150 10.16 3.66 11.00
CA TYR A 150 9.53 3.89 9.70
C TYR A 150 10.52 3.68 8.54
N GLY A 151 11.70 4.31 8.59
CA GLY A 151 12.74 4.13 7.59
C GLY A 151 13.16 2.66 7.47
N ALA A 152 13.33 1.97 8.60
CA ALA A 152 13.66 0.54 8.63
C ALA A 152 12.55 -0.32 7.97
N THR A 153 11.25 -0.02 8.19
CA THR A 153 10.16 -0.75 7.51
C THR A 153 10.19 -0.53 6.00
N LYS A 154 10.57 0.66 5.53
CA LYS A 154 10.66 0.94 4.09
C LYS A 154 11.91 0.33 3.43
N ALA A 155 13.02 0.22 4.17
CA ALA A 155 14.17 -0.58 3.75
C ALA A 155 13.83 -2.08 3.66
N PHE A 156 13.04 -2.60 4.61
CA PHE A 156 12.49 -3.96 4.55
C PHE A 156 11.68 -4.17 3.26
N VAL A 157 10.77 -3.26 2.92
CA VAL A 157 9.93 -3.35 1.71
C VAL A 157 10.79 -3.38 0.43
N GLU A 158 11.82 -2.55 0.36
CA GLU A 158 12.77 -2.53 -0.77
C GLU A 158 13.49 -3.87 -0.89
N GLN A 159 14.11 -4.35 0.19
CA GLN A 159 14.86 -5.61 0.16
C GLN A 159 13.95 -6.82 -0.09
N PHE A 160 12.74 -6.84 0.47
CA PHE A 160 11.73 -7.86 0.21
C PHE A 160 11.36 -7.90 -1.28
N THR A 161 11.16 -6.73 -1.91
CA THR A 161 10.90 -6.63 -3.34
C THR A 161 12.03 -7.23 -4.18
N LEU A 162 13.29 -6.93 -3.84
CA LEU A 162 14.46 -7.46 -4.56
C LEU A 162 14.57 -8.98 -4.41
N ASN A 163 14.34 -9.52 -3.22
CA ASN A 163 14.36 -10.95 -2.98
C ASN A 163 13.25 -11.67 -3.74
N LEU A 164 12.01 -11.13 -3.74
CA LEU A 164 10.93 -11.69 -4.56
C LEU A 164 11.26 -11.71 -6.06
N LYS A 165 11.92 -10.67 -6.57
CA LYS A 165 12.40 -10.67 -7.97
C LYS A 165 13.36 -11.83 -8.24
N ALA A 166 14.27 -12.10 -7.31
CA ALA A 166 15.24 -13.19 -7.44
C ALA A 166 14.55 -14.57 -7.38
N ASP A 167 13.60 -14.74 -6.46
CA ASP A 167 12.85 -16.00 -6.31
C ASP A 167 11.94 -16.30 -7.51
N LEU A 168 11.49 -15.28 -8.22
CA LEU A 168 10.56 -15.41 -9.36
C LEU A 168 11.27 -15.42 -10.73
N LEU A 169 12.59 -15.51 -10.75
CA LEU A 169 13.34 -15.68 -12.01
C LEU A 169 12.84 -16.92 -12.78
N GLY A 170 12.65 -16.75 -14.09
CA GLY A 170 12.11 -17.80 -14.95
C GLY A 170 10.59 -17.82 -15.04
N THR A 171 9.87 -16.98 -14.29
CA THR A 171 8.43 -16.76 -14.45
C THR A 171 8.14 -15.48 -15.22
N ALA A 172 6.89 -15.28 -15.65
CA ALA A 172 6.43 -14.02 -16.25
C ALA A 172 5.95 -12.98 -15.22
N LEU A 173 6.13 -13.26 -13.92
CA LEU A 173 5.72 -12.36 -12.84
C LEU A 173 6.65 -11.15 -12.74
N ARG A 174 6.08 -10.04 -12.35
CA ARG A 174 6.81 -8.79 -12.11
C ARG A 174 6.68 -8.38 -10.65
N VAL A 175 7.75 -7.81 -10.10
CA VAL A 175 7.72 -7.18 -8.77
C VAL A 175 8.37 -5.80 -8.88
N THR A 176 7.70 -4.79 -8.38
CA THR A 176 8.17 -3.39 -8.46
C THR A 176 8.12 -2.75 -7.07
N ASN A 177 9.16 -1.99 -6.73
CA ASN A 177 9.13 -1.06 -5.61
C ASN A 177 9.01 0.36 -6.18
N ILE A 178 7.96 1.09 -5.80
CA ILE A 178 7.85 2.52 -6.05
C ILE A 178 8.23 3.22 -4.75
N ALA A 179 9.28 4.03 -4.78
CA ALA A 179 9.86 4.67 -3.60
C ALA A 179 9.68 6.20 -3.66
N PRO A 180 8.48 6.74 -3.40
CA PRO A 180 8.24 8.16 -3.47
C PRO A 180 9.03 8.92 -2.40
N GLY A 181 9.32 10.18 -2.70
CA GLY A 181 9.75 11.17 -1.74
C GLY A 181 8.59 11.67 -0.87
N MET A 182 8.57 12.97 -0.56
CA MET A 182 7.46 13.55 0.19
C MET A 182 6.23 13.70 -0.70
N VAL A 183 5.11 13.15 -0.24
CA VAL A 183 3.80 13.21 -0.90
C VAL A 183 2.86 14.03 -0.03
N GLY A 184 2.41 15.16 -0.55
CA GLY A 184 1.38 16.01 0.07
C GLY A 184 -0.03 15.55 -0.27
N GLU A 185 -1.01 16.40 0.00
CA GLU A 185 -2.43 16.18 -0.35
C GLU A 185 -2.97 14.81 0.09
N SER A 186 -2.47 14.29 1.23
CA SER A 186 -2.85 13.00 1.77
C SER A 186 -2.98 13.06 3.29
N GLU A 187 -3.67 12.09 3.86
CA GLU A 187 -3.83 11.97 5.32
C GLU A 187 -2.56 11.44 6.02
N PHE A 188 -1.49 11.14 5.28
CA PHE A 188 -0.29 10.48 5.82
C PHE A 188 0.34 11.25 6.98
N SER A 189 0.56 12.56 6.82
CA SER A 189 1.13 13.40 7.88
C SER A 189 0.16 13.61 9.05
N LEU A 190 -1.14 13.69 8.77
CA LEU A 190 -2.14 13.76 9.83
C LEU A 190 -2.15 12.48 10.69
N VAL A 191 -2.06 11.31 10.07
CA VAL A 191 -1.91 10.02 10.77
C VAL A 191 -0.58 9.99 11.55
N ARG A 192 0.51 10.43 10.94
CA ARG A 192 1.84 10.47 11.55
C ARG A 192 1.86 11.25 12.86
N PHE A 193 1.16 12.36 12.91
CA PHE A 193 1.07 13.23 14.09
C PHE A 193 -0.20 13.03 14.91
N LYS A 194 -0.86 11.88 14.76
CA LYS A 194 -2.03 11.49 15.59
C LYS A 194 -3.15 12.55 15.60
N GLY A 195 -3.36 13.22 14.46
CA GLY A 195 -4.39 14.25 14.28
C GLY A 195 -3.94 15.70 14.53
N ASP A 196 -2.67 15.95 14.85
CA ASP A 196 -2.11 17.30 15.00
C ASP A 196 -1.91 17.94 13.62
N GLU A 197 -2.88 18.76 13.21
CA GLU A 197 -2.92 19.42 11.89
C GLU A 197 -1.76 20.39 11.71
N ASP A 198 -1.38 21.12 12.76
CA ASP A 198 -0.31 22.12 12.68
C ASP A 198 1.04 21.46 12.38
N LYS A 199 1.34 20.35 13.06
CA LYS A 199 2.55 19.56 12.78
C LYS A 199 2.47 18.92 11.38
N ALA A 200 1.31 18.43 10.98
CA ALA A 200 1.11 17.82 9.67
C ALA A 200 1.36 18.80 8.53
N HIS A 201 0.90 20.05 8.65
CA HIS A 201 1.14 21.09 7.66
C HIS A 201 2.60 21.55 7.65
N LYS A 202 3.21 21.73 8.81
CA LYS A 202 4.57 22.24 8.95
C LYS A 202 5.63 21.39 8.24
N VAL A 203 5.37 20.07 8.07
CA VAL A 203 6.29 19.17 7.35
C VAL A 203 6.48 19.56 5.89
N TYR A 204 5.52 20.24 5.29
CA TYR A 204 5.54 20.61 3.88
C TYR A 204 5.93 22.08 3.64
N GLU A 205 6.16 22.88 4.69
CA GLU A 205 6.54 24.30 4.55
C GLU A 205 7.81 24.47 3.74
N GLY A 206 7.75 25.32 2.70
CA GLY A 206 8.86 25.59 1.81
C GLY A 206 9.20 24.48 0.82
N LEU A 207 8.42 23.41 0.75
CA LEU A 207 8.61 22.31 -0.17
C LEU A 207 7.53 22.27 -1.25
N LYS A 208 7.84 21.61 -2.37
CA LYS A 208 6.86 21.23 -3.40
C LYS A 208 6.76 19.70 -3.37
N PRO A 209 5.88 19.12 -2.54
CA PRO A 209 5.72 17.67 -2.47
C PRO A 209 5.09 17.13 -3.75
N LEU A 210 5.27 15.83 -3.99
CA LEU A 210 4.50 15.09 -4.98
C LEU A 210 3.03 15.04 -4.55
N THR A 211 2.14 14.87 -5.52
CA THR A 211 0.73 14.54 -5.27
C THR A 211 0.54 13.01 -5.29
N PRO A 212 -0.54 12.48 -4.71
CA PRO A 212 -0.91 11.07 -4.88
C PRO A 212 -1.04 10.66 -6.35
N ALA A 213 -1.52 11.56 -7.22
CA ALA A 213 -1.64 11.33 -8.66
C ALA A 213 -0.28 11.14 -9.34
N ASP A 214 0.73 11.95 -8.99
CA ASP A 214 2.10 11.78 -9.53
C ASP A 214 2.66 10.38 -9.24
N VAL A 215 2.35 9.83 -8.05
CA VAL A 215 2.77 8.47 -7.69
C VAL A 215 1.96 7.41 -8.43
N ALA A 216 0.67 7.66 -8.67
CA ALA A 216 -0.20 6.73 -9.39
C ALA A 216 0.11 6.64 -10.89
N GLU A 217 0.75 7.66 -11.46
CA GLU A 217 1.16 7.69 -12.88
C GLU A 217 2.51 6.99 -13.14
N SER A 218 3.29 6.70 -12.08
CA SER A 218 4.62 6.08 -12.20
C SER A 218 4.56 4.56 -12.29
#